data_91e854c7a8fea942187ec957ec0fc690
#
_entry.id   91e854c7a8fea942187ec957ec0fc690
#
_cell.length_a   1.000
_cell.length_b   1.000
_cell.length_c   1.000
_cell.angle_alpha   90.00
_cell.angle_beta   90.00
_cell.angle_gamma   90.00
#
_symmetry.space_group_name_H-M   'P 1'
#
loop_
_entity.id
_entity.type
_entity.pdbx_description
1 polymer ?
#
loop_
_entity_poly.entity_id
_entity_poly.type
_entity_poly.pdbx_seq_one_letter_code
_entity_poly.pdbx_strand_id
1 'polypeptide(L)'
;MKLLSIILLTGALLATNAIAEPKKKVLIVASNMINMGDPEQHDARNNLWEFAPPYHLFFSHGFEVDFVSPNGGEVKFMLEPLGISSYTIKYEGFLEKANNSFKPAQIDPNDYWGVFIGGGYGVMFDVTDNKQIQSIISSIYESGGILGVGGHGSGSAGIVNVKLSNGEFLVKGKKIAGFPNSTETSKPWAKQGTLLPFLIENQLNKNGAIAQNKKTLKDKHAVIADQRIISTMFLPSAALVAKEMITLRQ
;
A
#
# COMPACT_ATOMS: atom_id res chain seq x y z
N MET A 1 10.38 -74.66 -30.20
CA MET A 1 9.48 -73.88 -29.35
C MET A 1 10.29 -72.73 -28.74
N LYS A 2 10.11 -71.49 -29.21
CA LYS A 2 10.76 -70.28 -28.64
C LYS A 2 9.72 -69.56 -27.80
N LEU A 3 9.95 -69.46 -26.49
CA LEU A 3 9.16 -68.63 -25.59
C LEU A 3 9.50 -67.17 -25.84
N LEU A 4 8.49 -66.36 -26.13
CA LEU A 4 8.57 -64.88 -26.22
C LEU A 4 8.21 -64.31 -24.83
N SER A 5 9.18 -63.72 -24.15
CA SER A 5 8.94 -63.01 -22.88
C SER A 5 8.48 -61.59 -23.21
N ILE A 6 7.24 -61.25 -22.85
CA ILE A 6 6.70 -59.92 -22.93
C ILE A 6 7.06 -59.18 -21.64
N ILE A 7 7.89 -58.14 -21.75
CA ILE A 7 8.19 -57.22 -20.64
C ILE A 7 7.13 -56.10 -20.68
N LEU A 8 6.24 -56.10 -19.69
CA LEU A 8 5.33 -54.98 -19.45
C LEU A 8 6.11 -53.86 -18.74
N LEU A 9 6.36 -52.79 -19.46
CA LEU A 9 6.88 -51.53 -18.88
C LEU A 9 5.72 -50.74 -18.29
N THR A 10 5.53 -50.79 -16.96
CA THR A 10 4.61 -49.90 -16.24
C THR A 10 5.25 -48.54 -16.06
N GLY A 11 4.89 -47.59 -16.91
CA GLY A 11 5.30 -46.20 -16.76
C GLY A 11 4.55 -45.57 -15.58
N ALA A 12 5.22 -45.34 -14.46
CA ALA A 12 4.71 -44.53 -13.38
C ALA A 12 4.70 -43.04 -13.85
N LEU A 13 3.53 -42.48 -14.08
CA LEU A 13 3.36 -41.04 -14.24
C LEU A 13 3.68 -40.37 -12.88
N LEU A 14 4.86 -39.80 -12.76
CA LEU A 14 5.16 -38.87 -11.68
C LEU A 14 4.37 -37.60 -11.95
N ALA A 15 3.26 -37.40 -11.26
CA ALA A 15 2.58 -36.12 -11.20
C ALA A 15 3.53 -35.14 -10.49
N THR A 16 4.25 -34.35 -11.28
CA THR A 16 4.95 -33.18 -10.76
C THR A 16 3.92 -32.19 -10.28
N ASN A 17 3.75 -32.06 -8.97
CA ASN A 17 3.06 -30.91 -8.40
C ASN A 17 3.81 -29.65 -8.86
N ALA A 18 3.29 -28.97 -9.86
CA ALA A 18 3.78 -27.68 -10.26
C ALA A 18 3.57 -26.75 -9.06
N ILE A 19 4.63 -26.44 -8.34
CA ILE A 19 4.63 -25.38 -7.34
C ILE A 19 4.37 -24.12 -8.14
N ALA A 20 3.20 -23.51 -7.92
CA ALA A 20 2.84 -22.25 -8.56
C ALA A 20 3.96 -21.24 -8.28
N GLU A 21 4.48 -20.61 -9.33
CA GLU A 21 5.48 -19.54 -9.15
C GLU A 21 4.91 -18.47 -8.22
N PRO A 22 5.70 -18.00 -7.24
CA PRO A 22 5.21 -17.00 -6.30
C PRO A 22 4.82 -15.73 -7.06
N LYS A 23 3.66 -15.17 -6.73
CA LYS A 23 3.14 -13.92 -7.31
C LYS A 23 4.20 -12.82 -7.25
N LYS A 24 4.45 -12.15 -8.37
CA LYS A 24 5.44 -11.07 -8.48
C LYS A 24 4.80 -9.70 -8.72
N LYS A 25 3.48 -9.54 -8.47
CA LYS A 25 2.80 -8.26 -8.63
C LYS A 25 2.58 -7.55 -7.29
N VAL A 26 2.80 -6.24 -7.28
CA VAL A 26 2.46 -5.32 -6.17
C VAL A 26 1.47 -4.29 -6.67
N LEU A 27 0.40 -4.08 -5.91
CA LEU A 27 -0.57 -3.04 -6.17
C LEU A 27 -0.25 -1.79 -5.36
N ILE A 28 -0.09 -0.65 -6.02
CA ILE A 28 0.06 0.65 -5.35
C ILE A 28 -1.28 1.38 -5.38
N VAL A 29 -1.79 1.73 -4.21
CA VAL A 29 -3.02 2.52 -4.06
C VAL A 29 -2.67 3.99 -4.00
N ALA A 30 -3.29 4.81 -4.85
CA ALA A 30 -3.12 6.25 -4.91
C ALA A 30 -4.47 6.97 -4.92
N SER A 31 -4.47 8.24 -4.53
CA SER A 31 -5.64 9.12 -4.56
C SER A 31 -5.75 9.82 -5.92
N ASN A 32 -6.98 10.12 -6.36
CA ASN A 32 -7.24 11.02 -7.49
C ASN A 32 -7.39 12.50 -7.07
N MET A 33 -7.34 12.80 -5.77
CA MET A 33 -7.53 14.17 -5.27
C MET A 33 -6.37 15.10 -5.68
N ILE A 34 -6.71 16.34 -5.99
CA ILE A 34 -5.76 17.40 -6.29
C ILE A 34 -5.69 18.38 -5.11
N ASN A 35 -6.84 18.72 -4.55
CA ASN A 35 -6.98 19.63 -3.40
C ASN A 35 -8.01 19.07 -2.41
N MET A 36 -8.12 19.68 -1.23
CA MET A 36 -9.02 19.24 -0.16
C MET A 36 -10.49 19.67 -0.37
N GLY A 37 -10.80 20.33 -1.49
CA GLY A 37 -12.16 20.82 -1.79
C GLY A 37 -12.53 22.12 -1.07
N ASP A 38 -11.59 22.77 -0.41
CA ASP A 38 -11.75 24.03 0.27
C ASP A 38 -11.52 25.24 -0.65
N PRO A 39 -11.99 26.47 -0.30
CA PRO A 39 -11.82 27.66 -1.12
C PRO A 39 -10.35 28.03 -1.42
N GLU A 40 -9.44 27.74 -0.48
CA GLU A 40 -8.00 28.00 -0.63
C GLU A 40 -7.27 26.91 -1.43
N GLN A 41 -7.98 25.84 -1.80
CA GLN A 41 -7.47 24.70 -2.58
C GLN A 41 -6.20 24.08 -2.00
N HIS A 42 -6.20 23.85 -0.69
CA HIS A 42 -5.07 23.18 -0.03
C HIS A 42 -4.75 21.84 -0.70
N ASP A 43 -3.47 21.60 -0.93
CA ASP A 43 -2.96 20.47 -1.70
C ASP A 43 -3.30 19.13 -1.05
N ALA A 44 -3.92 18.23 -1.81
CA ALA A 44 -4.26 16.88 -1.41
C ALA A 44 -3.59 15.80 -2.29
N ARG A 45 -2.74 16.22 -3.25
CA ARG A 45 -2.07 15.28 -4.15
C ARG A 45 -1.23 14.25 -3.41
N ASN A 46 -0.95 13.17 -4.11
CA ASN A 46 -0.02 12.13 -3.66
C ASN A 46 1.38 12.72 -3.49
N ASN A 47 2.10 12.30 -2.46
CA ASN A 47 3.45 12.77 -2.22
C ASN A 47 4.46 11.89 -2.95
N LEU A 48 5.21 12.44 -3.89
CA LEU A 48 6.13 11.68 -4.74
C LEU A 48 7.17 10.87 -3.95
N TRP A 49 7.63 11.37 -2.79
CA TRP A 49 8.55 10.66 -1.89
C TRP A 49 7.98 9.33 -1.36
N GLU A 50 6.68 9.24 -1.28
CA GLU A 50 6.00 8.08 -0.74
C GLU A 50 5.63 7.05 -1.80
N PHE A 51 5.85 7.37 -3.07
CA PHE A 51 5.53 6.51 -4.20
C PHE A 51 6.74 6.11 -5.03
N ALA A 52 7.57 7.07 -5.47
CA ALA A 52 8.66 6.78 -6.39
C ALA A 52 9.77 5.90 -5.78
N PRO A 53 10.29 6.14 -4.56
CA PRO A 53 11.27 5.25 -3.97
C PRO A 53 10.74 3.84 -3.66
N PRO A 54 9.52 3.64 -3.12
CA PRO A 54 8.92 2.30 -3.00
C PRO A 54 8.75 1.61 -4.35
N TYR A 55 8.24 2.31 -5.36
CA TYR A 55 8.11 1.79 -6.72
C TYR A 55 9.45 1.30 -7.26
N HIS A 56 10.50 2.12 -7.14
CA HIS A 56 11.85 1.75 -7.56
C HIS A 56 12.34 0.46 -6.88
N LEU A 57 12.10 0.31 -5.59
CA LEU A 57 12.48 -0.91 -4.87
C LEU A 57 11.73 -2.12 -5.39
N PHE A 58 10.42 -2.06 -5.57
CA PHE A 58 9.67 -3.17 -6.15
C PHE A 58 10.14 -3.49 -7.55
N PHE A 59 10.27 -2.47 -8.42
CA PHE A 59 10.72 -2.63 -9.80
C PHE A 59 12.12 -3.26 -9.86
N SER A 60 13.09 -2.76 -9.11
CA SER A 60 14.47 -3.27 -9.10
C SER A 60 14.61 -4.69 -8.54
N HIS A 61 13.64 -5.16 -7.76
CA HIS A 61 13.56 -6.55 -7.30
C HIS A 61 12.69 -7.44 -8.20
N GLY A 62 12.36 -6.97 -9.39
CA GLY A 62 11.66 -7.76 -10.42
C GLY A 62 10.17 -7.93 -10.18
N PHE A 63 9.54 -7.06 -9.38
CA PHE A 63 8.09 -7.03 -9.27
C PHE A 63 7.47 -6.26 -10.45
N GLU A 64 6.37 -6.77 -10.94
CA GLU A 64 5.43 -5.97 -11.72
C GLU A 64 4.65 -5.08 -10.77
N VAL A 65 4.55 -3.79 -11.09
CA VAL A 65 3.86 -2.81 -10.24
C VAL A 65 2.71 -2.20 -11.00
N ASP A 66 1.52 -2.29 -10.43
CA ASP A 66 0.32 -1.65 -10.95
C ASP A 66 -0.18 -0.58 -9.98
N PHE A 67 -0.84 0.44 -10.52
CA PHE A 67 -1.52 1.47 -9.73
C PHE A 67 -3.03 1.26 -9.78
N VAL A 68 -3.68 1.50 -8.64
CA VAL A 68 -5.14 1.61 -8.55
C VAL A 68 -5.51 2.91 -7.86
N SER A 69 -6.54 3.57 -8.35
CA SER A 69 -7.11 4.75 -7.71
C SER A 69 -8.64 4.71 -7.77
N PRO A 70 -9.36 5.47 -6.94
CA PRO A 70 -10.83 5.45 -6.88
C PRO A 70 -11.52 5.57 -8.23
N ASN A 71 -11.00 6.45 -9.11
CA ASN A 71 -11.58 6.73 -10.42
C ASN A 71 -10.82 6.09 -11.59
N GLY A 72 -9.65 5.49 -11.32
CA GLY A 72 -8.71 5.09 -12.37
C GLY A 72 -8.08 6.30 -13.09
N GLY A 73 -7.29 6.02 -14.13
CA GLY A 73 -6.64 7.05 -14.93
C GLY A 73 -5.52 7.78 -14.19
N GLU A 74 -5.34 9.05 -14.49
CA GLU A 74 -4.22 9.83 -13.99
C GLU A 74 -4.31 10.11 -12.49
N VAL A 75 -3.22 9.86 -11.77
CA VAL A 75 -3.02 10.31 -10.39
C VAL A 75 -1.94 11.39 -10.34
N LYS A 76 -2.19 12.44 -9.58
CA LYS A 76 -1.31 13.62 -9.50
C LYS A 76 -0.39 13.53 -8.29
N PHE A 77 0.83 14.03 -8.46
CA PHE A 77 1.85 14.07 -7.42
C PHE A 77 2.27 15.50 -7.11
N MET A 78 2.54 15.77 -5.83
CA MET A 78 3.40 16.87 -5.43
C MET A 78 4.82 16.52 -5.87
N LEU A 79 5.39 17.35 -6.73
CA LEU A 79 6.75 17.17 -7.20
C LEU A 79 7.72 17.74 -6.16
N GLU A 80 8.56 16.87 -5.64
CA GLU A 80 9.67 17.24 -4.79
C GLU A 80 10.99 16.84 -5.47
N PRO A 81 12.04 17.66 -5.41
CA PRO A 81 13.30 17.38 -6.10
C PRO A 81 14.07 16.25 -5.39
N LEU A 82 13.90 15.03 -5.87
CA LEU A 82 14.63 13.85 -5.42
C LEU A 82 15.38 13.23 -6.59
N GLY A 83 16.66 13.01 -6.42
CA GLY A 83 17.49 12.38 -7.44
C GLY A 83 16.95 11.02 -7.89
N ILE A 84 16.62 10.14 -6.95
CA ILE A 84 16.07 8.82 -7.28
C ILE A 84 14.70 8.89 -7.94
N SER A 85 13.84 9.82 -7.52
CA SER A 85 12.52 9.99 -8.13
C SER A 85 12.60 10.42 -9.56
N SER A 86 13.56 11.27 -9.92
CA SER A 86 13.78 11.70 -11.31
C SER A 86 14.17 10.52 -12.21
N TYR A 87 15.01 9.62 -11.73
CA TYR A 87 15.39 8.42 -12.46
C TYR A 87 14.19 7.49 -12.67
N THR A 88 13.49 7.17 -11.60
CA THR A 88 12.31 6.30 -11.56
C THR A 88 11.21 6.81 -12.49
N ILE A 89 10.92 8.11 -12.42
CA ILE A 89 9.94 8.77 -13.29
C ILE A 89 10.31 8.60 -14.75
N LYS A 90 11.59 8.79 -15.10
CA LYS A 90 12.04 8.86 -16.48
C LYS A 90 12.25 7.49 -17.12
N TYR A 91 12.78 6.51 -16.38
CA TYR A 91 13.31 5.28 -16.96
C TYR A 91 12.61 3.99 -16.51
N GLU A 92 11.84 4.02 -15.44
CA GLU A 92 11.22 2.81 -14.89
C GLU A 92 9.70 2.71 -15.17
N GLY A 93 9.16 3.58 -16.03
CA GLY A 93 7.74 3.55 -16.40
C GLY A 93 6.78 4.03 -15.30
N PHE A 94 7.27 4.67 -14.24
CA PHE A 94 6.46 5.13 -13.11
C PHE A 94 5.28 6.00 -13.55
N LEU A 95 5.55 7.07 -14.33
CA LEU A 95 4.47 7.97 -14.80
C LEU A 95 3.51 7.30 -15.75
N GLU A 96 3.97 6.38 -16.59
CA GLU A 96 3.08 5.62 -17.48
C GLU A 96 2.06 4.83 -16.65
N LYS A 97 2.52 4.10 -15.64
CA LYS A 97 1.65 3.34 -14.73
C LYS A 97 0.75 4.25 -13.91
N ALA A 98 1.27 5.35 -13.38
CA ALA A 98 0.52 6.28 -12.55
C ALA A 98 -0.53 7.08 -13.35
N ASN A 99 -0.24 7.40 -14.61
CA ASN A 99 -1.18 8.10 -15.50
C ASN A 99 -2.30 7.18 -16.03
N ASN A 100 -2.10 5.86 -15.94
CA ASN A 100 -3.03 4.84 -16.38
C ASN A 100 -3.41 3.90 -15.21
N SER A 101 -3.64 4.46 -14.02
CA SER A 101 -4.07 3.65 -12.87
C SER A 101 -5.38 2.93 -13.17
N PHE A 102 -5.52 1.71 -12.68
CA PHE A 102 -6.75 0.93 -12.80
C PHE A 102 -7.87 1.50 -11.95
N LYS A 103 -9.11 1.33 -12.40
CA LYS A 103 -10.28 1.43 -11.52
C LYS A 103 -10.35 0.19 -10.62
N PRO A 104 -10.88 0.31 -9.39
CA PRO A 104 -10.97 -0.83 -8.48
C PRO A 104 -11.65 -2.08 -9.10
N ALA A 105 -12.68 -1.88 -9.93
CA ALA A 105 -13.39 -2.97 -10.60
C ALA A 105 -12.53 -3.77 -11.63
N GLN A 106 -11.35 -3.27 -12.00
CA GLN A 106 -10.44 -3.92 -12.93
C GLN A 106 -9.37 -4.78 -12.22
N ILE A 107 -9.35 -4.74 -10.88
CA ILE A 107 -8.36 -5.44 -10.06
C ILE A 107 -8.89 -6.80 -9.63
N ASP A 108 -8.16 -7.87 -9.97
CA ASP A 108 -8.30 -9.17 -9.30
C ASP A 108 -7.29 -9.23 -8.14
N PRO A 109 -7.74 -9.22 -6.87
CA PRO A 109 -6.83 -9.29 -5.72
C PRO A 109 -5.94 -10.55 -5.72
N ASN A 110 -6.37 -11.60 -6.43
CA ASN A 110 -5.61 -12.85 -6.51
C ASN A 110 -4.31 -12.72 -7.30
N ASP A 111 -4.15 -11.70 -8.13
CA ASP A 111 -2.93 -11.48 -8.91
C ASP A 111 -1.80 -10.88 -8.07
N TYR A 112 -2.11 -10.27 -6.93
CA TYR A 112 -1.15 -9.47 -6.17
C TYR A 112 -0.61 -10.22 -4.95
N TRP A 113 0.71 -10.12 -4.79
CA TRP A 113 1.41 -10.57 -3.60
C TRP A 113 1.24 -9.62 -2.42
N GLY A 114 1.11 -8.31 -2.69
CA GLY A 114 0.97 -7.31 -1.66
C GLY A 114 0.38 -6.03 -2.20
N VAL A 115 -0.02 -5.16 -1.28
CA VAL A 115 -0.51 -3.82 -1.59
C VAL A 115 0.28 -2.79 -0.80
N PHE A 116 0.67 -1.70 -1.47
CA PHE A 116 1.34 -0.56 -0.87
C PHE A 116 0.45 0.68 -1.00
N ILE A 117 0.28 1.43 0.07
CA ILE A 117 -0.51 2.66 0.10
C ILE A 117 0.44 3.79 0.44
N GLY A 118 0.67 4.67 -0.52
CA GLY A 118 1.45 5.89 -0.30
C GLY A 118 0.60 6.95 0.39
N GLY A 119 1.26 8.01 0.84
CA GLY A 119 0.58 9.11 1.50
C GLY A 119 0.35 10.30 0.59
N GLY A 120 -0.23 11.29 1.19
CA GLY A 120 -0.84 12.48 0.62
C GLY A 120 -2.21 12.61 1.26
N TYR A 121 -2.65 13.83 1.56
CA TYR A 121 -3.93 14.00 2.27
C TYR A 121 -5.14 13.48 1.48
N GLY A 122 -5.04 13.40 0.16
CA GLY A 122 -6.10 12.86 -0.68
C GLY A 122 -6.60 11.47 -0.27
N VAL A 123 -5.71 10.62 0.24
CA VAL A 123 -6.08 9.28 0.73
C VAL A 123 -7.21 9.34 1.76
N MET A 124 -7.24 10.38 2.59
CA MET A 124 -8.27 10.56 3.62
C MET A 124 -9.65 10.90 3.04
N PHE A 125 -9.69 11.46 1.82
CA PHE A 125 -10.92 11.94 1.19
C PHE A 125 -11.55 10.94 0.24
N ASP A 126 -10.76 10.25 -0.57
CA ASP A 126 -11.30 9.41 -1.64
C ASP A 126 -10.93 7.91 -1.54
N VAL A 127 -9.86 7.55 -0.82
CA VAL A 127 -9.44 6.15 -0.66
C VAL A 127 -10.04 5.52 0.59
N THR A 128 -9.97 6.21 1.74
CA THR A 128 -10.31 5.65 3.07
C THR A 128 -11.68 4.98 3.11
N ASP A 129 -12.70 5.60 2.51
CA ASP A 129 -14.09 5.08 2.54
C ASP A 129 -14.52 4.41 1.23
N ASN A 130 -13.60 4.25 0.27
CA ASN A 130 -13.87 3.55 -0.98
C ASN A 130 -14.03 2.04 -0.72
N LYS A 131 -15.26 1.54 -0.83
CA LYS A 131 -15.60 0.15 -0.49
C LYS A 131 -14.92 -0.89 -1.39
N GLN A 132 -14.70 -0.57 -2.66
CA GLN A 132 -14.02 -1.48 -3.58
C GLN A 132 -12.53 -1.57 -3.26
N ILE A 133 -11.86 -0.45 -2.96
CA ILE A 133 -10.46 -0.45 -2.52
C ILE A 133 -10.32 -1.18 -1.16
N GLN A 134 -11.24 -0.94 -0.21
CA GLN A 134 -11.26 -1.67 1.06
C GLN A 134 -11.36 -3.19 0.84
N SER A 135 -12.23 -3.63 -0.06
CA SER A 135 -12.40 -5.04 -0.41
C SER A 135 -11.14 -5.63 -1.06
N ILE A 136 -10.47 -4.91 -1.95
CA ILE A 136 -9.20 -5.34 -2.55
C ILE A 136 -8.14 -5.53 -1.46
N ILE A 137 -7.97 -4.54 -0.58
CA ILE A 137 -6.99 -4.60 0.51
C ILE A 137 -7.26 -5.78 1.44
N SER A 138 -8.52 -5.97 1.88
CA SER A 138 -8.87 -7.08 2.76
C SER A 138 -8.64 -8.43 2.08
N SER A 139 -9.04 -8.59 0.81
CA SER A 139 -8.85 -9.83 0.05
C SER A 139 -7.36 -10.19 -0.11
N ILE A 140 -6.51 -9.21 -0.47
CA ILE A 140 -5.06 -9.44 -0.56
C ILE A 140 -4.50 -9.86 0.80
N TYR A 141 -4.89 -9.18 1.88
CA TYR A 141 -4.41 -9.51 3.23
C TYR A 141 -4.88 -10.89 3.69
N GLU A 142 -6.16 -11.23 3.52
CA GLU A 142 -6.72 -12.51 3.93
C GLU A 142 -6.17 -13.69 3.12
N SER A 143 -5.75 -13.46 1.87
CA SER A 143 -5.03 -14.43 1.04
C SER A 143 -3.56 -14.62 1.44
N GLY A 144 -3.11 -14.02 2.54
CA GLY A 144 -1.71 -14.11 2.99
C GLY A 144 -0.80 -13.02 2.45
N GLY A 145 -1.32 -12.03 1.71
CA GLY A 145 -0.55 -10.92 1.18
C GLY A 145 -0.06 -9.95 2.25
N ILE A 146 0.90 -9.10 1.87
CA ILE A 146 1.56 -8.13 2.74
C ILE A 146 1.05 -6.73 2.44
N LEU A 147 0.81 -5.93 3.48
CA LEU A 147 0.41 -4.54 3.37
C LEU A 147 1.54 -3.61 3.78
N GLY A 148 1.87 -2.66 2.92
CA GLY A 148 2.74 -1.53 3.24
C GLY A 148 1.94 -0.23 3.29
N VAL A 149 2.14 0.56 4.32
CA VAL A 149 1.58 1.91 4.41
C VAL A 149 2.71 2.89 4.67
N GLY A 150 2.95 3.76 3.71
CA GLY A 150 4.10 4.65 3.69
C GLY A 150 3.78 6.07 4.09
N GLY A 151 4.82 6.77 4.52
CA GLY A 151 4.91 8.20 4.64
C GLY A 151 3.94 8.87 5.60
N HIS A 152 4.08 10.15 5.76
CA HIS A 152 3.32 11.11 6.60
C HIS A 152 2.21 10.58 7.52
N GLY A 153 2.11 9.26 7.73
CA GLY A 153 1.00 8.61 8.41
C GLY A 153 -0.31 8.61 7.61
N SER A 154 -0.44 9.44 6.58
CA SER A 154 -1.65 9.50 5.75
C SER A 154 -1.87 8.23 4.92
N GLY A 155 -0.82 7.49 4.57
CA GLY A 155 -0.96 6.14 4.02
C GLY A 155 -1.76 5.21 4.92
N SER A 156 -1.60 5.34 6.24
CA SER A 156 -2.38 4.57 7.23
C SER A 156 -3.87 4.89 7.22
N ALA A 157 -4.27 6.09 6.76
CA ALA A 157 -5.68 6.41 6.55
C ALA A 157 -6.35 5.45 5.55
N GLY A 158 -5.60 4.98 4.55
CA GLY A 158 -6.14 4.03 3.57
C GLY A 158 -6.55 2.68 4.14
N ILE A 159 -6.09 2.31 5.33
CA ILE A 159 -6.43 1.03 5.98
C ILE A 159 -7.30 1.15 7.22
N VAL A 160 -7.49 2.37 7.78
CA VAL A 160 -8.16 2.53 9.08
C VAL A 160 -9.58 1.95 9.10
N ASN A 161 -10.32 2.06 8.00
CA ASN A 161 -11.71 1.62 7.88
C ASN A 161 -11.89 0.29 7.15
N VAL A 162 -10.79 -0.38 6.78
CA VAL A 162 -10.85 -1.70 6.14
C VAL A 162 -11.38 -2.73 7.14
N LYS A 163 -12.36 -3.51 6.70
CA LYS A 163 -12.89 -4.65 7.46
C LYS A 163 -12.51 -5.96 6.81
N LEU A 164 -12.18 -6.93 7.63
CA LEU A 164 -11.97 -8.32 7.24
C LEU A 164 -13.31 -9.03 7.00
N SER A 165 -13.26 -10.22 6.42
CA SER A 165 -14.45 -11.05 6.15
C SER A 165 -15.28 -11.39 7.40
N ASN A 166 -14.63 -11.42 8.58
CA ASN A 166 -15.28 -11.63 9.86
C ASN A 166 -15.95 -10.35 10.44
N GLY A 167 -15.89 -9.22 9.71
CA GLY A 167 -16.46 -7.93 10.10
C GLY A 167 -15.59 -7.09 11.04
N GLU A 168 -14.46 -7.61 11.54
CA GLU A 168 -13.53 -6.85 12.37
C GLU A 168 -12.68 -5.87 11.54
N PHE A 169 -12.27 -4.76 12.17
CA PHE A 169 -11.33 -3.86 11.52
C PHE A 169 -9.96 -4.53 11.33
N LEU A 170 -9.40 -4.41 10.13
CA LEU A 170 -8.06 -4.91 9.78
C LEU A 170 -7.00 -4.47 10.80
N VAL A 171 -7.09 -3.24 11.28
CA VAL A 171 -6.13 -2.63 12.20
C VAL A 171 -6.33 -3.04 13.67
N LYS A 172 -7.43 -3.71 14.02
CA LYS A 172 -7.77 -4.07 15.41
C LYS A 172 -6.66 -4.91 16.05
N GLY A 173 -6.20 -4.47 17.24
CA GLY A 173 -5.15 -5.11 18.02
C GLY A 173 -3.74 -4.98 17.46
N LYS A 174 -3.53 -4.26 16.36
CA LYS A 174 -2.24 -4.15 15.69
C LYS A 174 -1.57 -2.80 15.94
N LYS A 175 -0.24 -2.81 15.98
CA LYS A 175 0.58 -1.59 16.05
C LYS A 175 0.69 -0.99 14.65
N ILE A 176 0.13 0.20 14.47
CA ILE A 176 0.12 0.91 13.18
C ILE A 176 0.71 2.30 13.38
N ALA A 177 1.70 2.64 12.57
CA ALA A 177 2.26 3.98 12.55
C ALA A 177 1.30 4.96 11.89
N GLY A 178 1.11 6.14 12.50
CA GLY A 178 0.24 7.19 11.98
C GLY A 178 0.60 8.55 12.57
N PHE A 179 0.13 9.63 11.95
CA PHE A 179 0.34 10.96 12.49
C PHE A 179 -0.33 11.13 13.87
N PRO A 180 0.38 11.74 14.83
CA PRO A 180 -0.26 12.18 16.06
C PRO A 180 -1.15 13.39 15.79
N ASN A 181 -2.26 13.48 16.51
CA ASN A 181 -3.19 14.61 16.42
C ASN A 181 -2.49 15.97 16.48
N SER A 182 -1.46 16.10 17.33
CA SER A 182 -0.69 17.35 17.47
C SER A 182 0.04 17.77 16.19
N THR A 183 0.35 16.84 15.29
CA THR A 183 0.95 17.15 13.99
C THR A 183 -0.12 17.62 13.00
N GLU A 184 -1.25 16.94 12.94
CA GLU A 184 -2.34 17.30 12.03
C GLU A 184 -2.97 18.64 12.42
N THR A 185 -3.22 18.86 13.71
CA THR A 185 -3.81 20.12 14.20
C THR A 185 -2.86 21.32 14.20
N SER A 186 -1.56 21.11 13.97
CA SER A 186 -0.57 22.19 13.86
C SER A 186 -0.47 22.82 12.46
N LYS A 187 -1.18 22.28 11.48
CA LYS A 187 -1.16 22.79 10.10
C LYS A 187 -1.83 24.15 9.99
N PRO A 188 -1.39 25.03 9.05
CA PRO A 188 -1.98 26.37 8.89
C PRO A 188 -3.50 26.37 8.73
N TRP A 189 -4.03 25.44 7.93
CA TRP A 189 -5.47 25.28 7.67
C TRP A 189 -6.25 24.73 8.88
N ALA A 190 -5.59 24.13 9.86
CA ALA A 190 -6.26 23.63 11.07
C ALA A 190 -6.61 24.75 12.06
N LYS A 191 -6.10 25.98 11.88
CA LYS A 191 -6.42 27.13 12.75
C LYS A 191 -7.86 27.60 12.63
N GLN A 192 -8.53 27.28 11.51
CA GLN A 192 -9.93 27.64 11.24
C GLN A 192 -10.89 26.45 11.40
N GLY A 193 -10.46 25.39 12.12
CA GLY A 193 -11.07 24.09 12.10
C GLY A 193 -10.34 23.17 11.12
N THR A 194 -10.29 21.90 11.42
CA THR A 194 -9.59 20.97 10.52
C THR A 194 -10.39 20.75 9.25
N LEU A 195 -9.71 20.81 8.09
CA LEU A 195 -10.28 20.40 6.80
C LEU A 195 -10.33 18.89 6.67
N LEU A 196 -9.58 18.17 7.49
CA LEU A 196 -9.52 16.71 7.42
C LEU A 196 -10.82 16.06 7.90
N PRO A 197 -11.29 15.01 7.22
CA PRO A 197 -12.53 14.32 7.61
C PRO A 197 -12.40 13.63 8.98
N PHE A 198 -11.19 13.31 9.40
CA PHE A 198 -10.86 12.75 10.71
C PHE A 198 -9.37 12.95 11.04
N LEU A 199 -8.98 12.75 12.30
CA LEU A 199 -7.58 12.67 12.72
C LEU A 199 -7.16 11.21 12.75
N ILE A 200 -6.01 10.88 12.13
CA ILE A 200 -5.55 9.49 11.92
C ILE A 200 -5.35 8.75 13.25
N GLU A 201 -4.69 9.39 14.22
CA GLU A 201 -4.48 8.79 15.56
C GLU A 201 -5.82 8.44 16.22
N ASN A 202 -6.81 9.32 16.14
CA ASN A 202 -8.14 9.08 16.68
C ASN A 202 -8.84 7.92 15.98
N GLN A 203 -8.80 7.89 14.64
CA GLN A 203 -9.49 6.87 13.88
C GLN A 203 -8.84 5.49 14.05
N LEU A 204 -7.51 5.41 14.11
CA LEU A 204 -6.78 4.18 14.43
C LEU A 204 -7.21 3.65 15.78
N ASN A 205 -7.16 4.48 16.84
CA ASN A 205 -7.54 4.08 18.19
C ASN A 205 -9.03 3.69 18.29
N LYS A 206 -9.93 4.43 17.63
CA LYS A 206 -11.37 4.12 17.56
C LYS A 206 -11.63 2.75 16.97
N ASN A 207 -10.86 2.34 15.98
CA ASN A 207 -10.99 1.04 15.32
C ASN A 207 -10.13 -0.05 15.97
N GLY A 208 -9.59 0.23 17.15
CA GLY A 208 -8.91 -0.74 18.01
C GLY A 208 -7.45 -0.99 17.67
N ALA A 209 -6.81 -0.17 16.84
CA ALA A 209 -5.37 -0.22 16.64
C ALA A 209 -4.60 0.32 17.85
N ILE A 210 -3.31 -0.04 17.94
CA ILE A 210 -2.35 0.54 18.87
C ILE A 210 -1.53 1.55 18.07
N ALA A 211 -2.02 2.79 18.00
CA ALA A 211 -1.39 3.83 17.20
C ALA A 211 0.05 4.10 17.66
N GLN A 212 1.00 4.07 16.72
CA GLN A 212 2.40 4.36 16.93
C GLN A 212 2.77 5.68 16.25
N ASN A 213 3.41 6.58 16.98
CA ASN A 213 3.79 7.90 16.46
C ASN A 213 5.00 8.47 17.21
N LYS A 214 5.37 9.72 16.94
CA LYS A 214 6.53 10.39 17.56
C LYS A 214 6.50 10.43 19.10
N LYS A 215 5.36 10.19 19.74
CA LYS A 215 5.26 10.11 21.20
C LYS A 215 5.64 8.73 21.74
N THR A 216 5.46 7.69 20.92
CA THR A 216 5.70 6.30 21.28
C THR A 216 6.97 5.73 20.66
N LEU A 217 7.44 6.31 19.55
CA LEU A 217 8.63 5.88 18.82
C LEU A 217 9.83 6.75 19.18
N LYS A 218 10.95 6.11 19.55
CA LYS A 218 12.22 6.81 19.81
C LYS A 218 12.85 7.34 18.51
N ASP A 219 12.67 6.64 17.40
CA ASP A 219 13.18 7.00 16.09
C ASP A 219 12.02 7.37 15.16
N LYS A 220 12.09 8.59 14.59
CA LYS A 220 11.11 9.06 13.60
C LYS A 220 11.12 8.25 12.31
N HIS A 221 12.23 7.59 11.99
CA HIS A 221 12.40 6.74 10.81
C HIS A 221 11.94 5.30 11.06
N ALA A 222 11.44 5.00 12.26
CA ALA A 222 11.00 3.65 12.58
C ALA A 222 9.97 3.12 11.58
N VAL A 223 10.19 1.88 11.19
CA VAL A 223 9.21 1.07 10.48
C VAL A 223 8.63 0.09 11.49
N ILE A 224 7.32 0.03 11.55
CA ILE A 224 6.57 -0.86 12.43
C ILE A 224 6.04 -2.00 11.59
N ALA A 225 6.52 -3.20 11.86
CA ALA A 225 5.95 -4.42 11.30
C ALA A 225 5.12 -5.12 12.40
N ASP A 226 3.85 -5.34 12.14
CA ASP A 226 2.97 -6.11 13.01
C ASP A 226 2.15 -7.06 12.15
N GLN A 227 2.38 -8.36 12.36
CA GLN A 227 1.90 -9.41 11.46
C GLN A 227 2.38 -9.12 10.02
N ARG A 228 1.46 -8.98 9.08
CA ARG A 228 1.76 -8.68 7.67
C ARG A 228 1.43 -7.23 7.29
N ILE A 229 1.39 -6.32 8.26
CA ILE A 229 1.23 -4.88 8.01
C ILE A 229 2.52 -4.18 8.40
N ILE A 230 3.10 -3.45 7.45
CA ILE A 230 4.31 -2.67 7.63
C ILE A 230 3.94 -1.20 7.46
N SER A 231 4.27 -0.38 8.45
CA SER A 231 3.86 1.03 8.48
C SER A 231 4.97 1.95 8.97
N THR A 232 4.93 3.19 8.51
CA THR A 232 5.80 4.27 9.00
C THR A 232 5.02 5.58 9.08
N MET A 233 5.47 6.49 9.95
CA MET A 233 4.89 7.83 10.05
C MET A 233 5.76 8.91 9.41
N PHE A 234 6.95 8.56 8.94
CA PHE A 234 7.90 9.53 8.40
C PHE A 234 8.07 9.35 6.89
N LEU A 235 7.83 10.42 6.15
CA LEU A 235 7.79 10.45 4.69
C LEU A 235 8.99 9.76 4.00
N PRO A 236 10.26 10.10 4.33
CA PRO A 236 11.40 9.45 3.69
C PRO A 236 11.53 7.96 4.00
N SER A 237 10.83 7.45 5.01
CA SER A 237 10.88 6.03 5.39
C SER A 237 9.94 5.15 4.57
N ALA A 238 9.19 5.69 3.61
CA ALA A 238 8.32 4.91 2.73
C ALA A 238 9.10 3.83 1.95
N ALA A 239 10.32 4.13 1.53
CA ALA A 239 11.21 3.15 0.90
C ALA A 239 11.59 2.00 1.86
N LEU A 240 11.75 2.28 3.15
CA LEU A 240 12.05 1.24 4.15
C LEU A 240 10.86 0.30 4.35
N VAL A 241 9.62 0.80 4.23
CA VAL A 241 8.42 -0.05 4.23
C VAL A 241 8.46 -1.03 3.06
N ALA A 242 8.72 -0.55 1.85
CA ALA A 242 8.83 -1.41 0.67
C ALA A 242 9.97 -2.44 0.81
N LYS A 243 11.12 -2.02 1.35
CA LYS A 243 12.24 -2.92 1.65
C LYS A 243 11.82 -4.03 2.62
N GLU A 244 11.14 -3.68 3.71
CA GLU A 244 10.68 -4.67 4.70
C GLU A 244 9.63 -5.59 4.12
N MET A 245 8.70 -5.10 3.29
CA MET A 245 7.76 -5.95 2.55
C MET A 245 8.50 -7.01 1.74
N ILE A 246 9.54 -6.61 0.98
CA ILE A 246 10.34 -7.52 0.16
C ILE A 246 11.06 -8.55 1.02
N THR A 247 11.61 -8.14 2.17
CA THR A 247 12.30 -9.03 3.11
C THR A 247 11.38 -10.10 3.67
N LEU A 248 10.13 -9.74 4.03
CA LEU A 248 9.15 -10.69 4.55
C LEU A 248 8.64 -11.72 3.51
N ARG A 249 8.94 -11.54 2.24
CA ARG A 249 8.62 -12.51 1.18
C ARG A 249 9.58 -13.70 1.18
N GLN A 250 10.81 -13.50 1.64
CA GLN A 250 11.86 -14.52 1.62
C GLN A 250 11.67 -15.55 2.75
#